data_e787952dd3f63004adc4607a7d0fb128
#
_entry.id   e787952dd3f63004adc4607a7d0fb128
#
_cell.length_a   1.000
_cell.length_b   1.000
_cell.length_c   1.000
_cell.angle_alpha   90.00
_cell.angle_beta   90.00
_cell.angle_gamma   90.00
#
_symmetry.space_group_name_H-M   'P 1'
#
loop_
_entity.id
_entity.type
_entity.pdbx_description
1 polymer ?
#
loop_
_entity_poly.entity_id
_entity_poly.type
_entity_poly.pdbx_seq_one_letter_code
_entity_poly.pdbx_strand_id
1 'polypeptide(L)'
;MDIEELKEGRKNFTEEEWLEIVLRSCGYEPDKLNERERWLLLARMLPLVENDFNLCELGPRSTGKSHICKEISTNSILVSGGQTTVANLFYNMSRKNVGLVGLWDCVAFDEVADINFKDKDGIQIMKDYMASGSFARGKEEKAATASMFFVGNTNQSVDVLLKTSSLFEPFLPEMGTDPAFLDRMHCYIPG
;
A
#
# COMPACT_ATOMS: atom_id res chain seq x y z
N MET A 1 0.82 -26.00 -2.74
CA MET A 1 1.48 -25.68 -4.04
C MET A 1 2.96 -25.90 -3.84
N ASP A 2 3.59 -26.68 -4.69
CA ASP A 2 5.04 -26.87 -4.66
C ASP A 2 5.69 -25.71 -5.42
N ILE A 3 6.56 -24.97 -4.74
CA ILE A 3 7.23 -23.77 -5.31
C ILE A 3 8.18 -24.18 -6.44
N GLU A 4 8.85 -25.32 -6.32
CA GLU A 4 9.78 -25.80 -7.36
C GLU A 4 9.02 -26.22 -8.62
N GLU A 5 7.87 -26.88 -8.48
CA GLU A 5 6.98 -27.19 -9.60
C GLU A 5 6.48 -25.90 -10.29
N LEU A 6 6.12 -24.86 -9.52
CA LEU A 6 5.71 -23.57 -10.06
C LEU A 6 6.85 -22.90 -10.85
N LYS A 7 8.07 -22.90 -10.31
CA LYS A 7 9.25 -22.32 -10.99
C LYS A 7 9.58 -23.06 -12.29
N GLU A 8 9.50 -24.39 -12.30
CA GLU A 8 9.69 -25.17 -13.53
C GLU A 8 8.57 -24.91 -14.53
N GLY A 9 7.33 -24.88 -14.07
CA GLY A 9 6.16 -24.54 -14.91
C GLY A 9 6.29 -23.16 -15.56
N ARG A 10 6.78 -22.16 -14.80
CA ARG A 10 6.99 -20.79 -15.30
C ARG A 10 7.86 -20.74 -16.56
N LYS A 11 8.84 -21.63 -16.71
CA LYS A 11 9.77 -21.64 -17.84
C LYS A 11 9.09 -21.96 -19.18
N ASN A 12 7.89 -22.54 -19.16
CA ASN A 12 7.13 -22.88 -20.35
C ASN A 12 6.31 -21.71 -20.92
N PHE A 13 6.32 -20.55 -20.24
CA PHE A 13 5.54 -19.37 -20.62
C PHE A 13 6.47 -18.23 -20.97
N THR A 14 6.08 -17.43 -21.96
CA THR A 14 6.68 -16.11 -22.23
C THR A 14 6.36 -15.14 -21.07
N GLU A 15 7.03 -14.00 -21.04
CA GLU A 15 6.73 -12.96 -20.05
C GLU A 15 5.31 -12.42 -20.19
N GLU A 16 4.83 -12.26 -21.42
CA GLU A 16 3.47 -11.78 -21.71
C GLU A 16 2.42 -12.77 -21.24
N GLU A 17 2.56 -14.05 -21.62
CA GLU A 17 1.66 -15.11 -21.16
C GLU A 17 1.63 -15.22 -19.63
N TRP A 18 2.78 -15.06 -18.98
CA TRP A 18 2.86 -15.11 -17.53
C TRP A 18 2.18 -13.90 -16.87
N LEU A 19 2.37 -12.69 -17.43
CA LEU A 19 1.66 -11.49 -16.99
C LEU A 19 0.15 -11.70 -17.07
N GLU A 20 -0.35 -12.26 -18.17
CA GLU A 20 -1.78 -12.57 -18.32
C GLU A 20 -2.27 -13.58 -17.28
N ILE A 21 -1.50 -14.63 -16.99
CA ILE A 21 -1.84 -15.62 -15.96
C ILE A 21 -1.96 -14.93 -14.59
N VAL A 22 -0.99 -14.07 -14.24
CA VAL A 22 -1.01 -13.32 -12.97
C VAL A 22 -2.24 -12.41 -12.89
N LEU A 23 -2.53 -11.64 -13.94
CA LEU A 23 -3.69 -10.76 -13.98
C LEU A 23 -5.01 -11.53 -13.88
N ARG A 24 -5.16 -12.64 -14.60
CA ARG A 24 -6.35 -13.50 -14.51
C ARG A 24 -6.52 -14.14 -13.14
N SER A 25 -5.42 -14.52 -12.48
CA SER A 25 -5.47 -15.05 -11.10
C SER A 25 -5.99 -14.03 -10.08
N CYS A 26 -5.84 -12.73 -10.39
CA CYS A 26 -6.36 -11.63 -9.61
C CYS A 26 -7.75 -11.16 -10.04
N GLY A 27 -8.39 -11.85 -10.99
CA GLY A 27 -9.75 -11.55 -11.47
C GLY A 27 -9.82 -10.50 -12.57
N TYR A 28 -8.69 -10.12 -13.17
CA TYR A 28 -8.66 -9.21 -14.31
C TYR A 28 -8.79 -9.97 -15.64
N GLU A 29 -9.31 -9.31 -16.66
CA GLU A 29 -9.36 -9.83 -18.03
C GLU A 29 -8.37 -9.07 -18.91
N PRO A 30 -7.16 -9.63 -19.17
CA PRO A 30 -6.08 -8.94 -19.87
C PRO A 30 -6.44 -8.51 -21.28
N ASP A 31 -7.30 -9.28 -21.97
CA ASP A 31 -7.71 -8.99 -23.35
C ASP A 31 -8.46 -7.66 -23.49
N LYS A 32 -8.99 -7.12 -22.40
CA LYS A 32 -9.70 -5.84 -22.35
C LYS A 32 -8.81 -4.68 -21.91
N LEU A 33 -7.55 -4.94 -21.61
CA LEU A 33 -6.61 -3.98 -21.07
C LEU A 33 -5.53 -3.68 -22.11
N ASN A 34 -5.16 -2.42 -22.24
CA ASN A 34 -3.97 -2.06 -23.00
C ASN A 34 -2.70 -2.41 -22.21
N GLU A 35 -1.55 -2.40 -22.87
CA GLU A 35 -0.28 -2.77 -22.28
C GLU A 35 0.05 -1.96 -21.02
N ARG A 36 -0.17 -0.63 -21.04
CA ARG A 36 0.07 0.24 -19.88
C ARG A 36 -0.82 -0.12 -18.70
N GLU A 37 -2.09 -0.41 -18.93
CA GLU A 37 -3.03 -0.81 -17.89
C GLU A 37 -2.63 -2.14 -17.24
N ARG A 38 -2.19 -3.12 -18.04
CA ARG A 38 -1.67 -4.40 -17.53
C ARG A 38 -0.50 -4.20 -16.57
N TRP A 39 0.47 -3.35 -16.94
CA TRP A 39 1.63 -3.04 -16.10
C TRP A 39 1.26 -2.24 -14.86
N LEU A 40 0.33 -1.30 -14.92
CA LEU A 40 -0.14 -0.55 -13.75
C LEU A 40 -0.87 -1.47 -12.77
N LEU A 41 -1.68 -2.41 -13.25
CA LEU A 41 -2.35 -3.38 -12.40
C LEU A 41 -1.35 -4.34 -11.74
N LEU A 42 -0.28 -4.74 -12.44
CA LEU A 42 0.80 -5.52 -11.85
C LEU A 42 1.55 -4.69 -10.79
N ALA A 43 1.89 -3.44 -11.09
CA ALA A 43 2.58 -2.55 -10.16
C ALA A 43 1.78 -2.30 -8.86
N ARG A 44 0.45 -2.29 -8.94
CA ARG A 44 -0.46 -2.21 -7.79
C ARG A 44 -0.24 -3.34 -6.78
N MET A 45 0.26 -4.50 -7.22
CA MET A 45 0.48 -5.67 -6.38
C MET A 45 1.84 -5.67 -5.67
N LEU A 46 2.74 -4.75 -6.01
CA LEU A 46 4.10 -4.70 -5.44
C LEU A 46 4.11 -4.66 -3.91
N PRO A 47 3.24 -3.90 -3.21
CA PRO A 47 3.22 -3.92 -1.75
C PRO A 47 2.86 -5.27 -1.13
N LEU A 48 2.31 -6.20 -1.91
CA LEU A 48 1.94 -7.54 -1.43
C LEU A 48 3.10 -8.55 -1.53
N VAL A 49 4.17 -8.22 -2.25
CA VAL A 49 5.29 -9.14 -2.56
C VAL A 49 6.66 -8.56 -2.22
N GLU A 50 6.79 -7.23 -2.16
CA GLU A 50 8.02 -6.54 -1.80
C GLU A 50 7.97 -6.07 -0.35
N ASN A 51 9.10 -6.15 0.36
CA ASN A 51 9.22 -5.65 1.71
C ASN A 51 9.42 -4.13 1.71
N ASP A 52 8.82 -3.46 2.69
CA ASP A 52 8.99 -2.00 2.91
C ASP A 52 8.68 -1.14 1.67
N PHE A 53 7.82 -1.63 0.77
CA PHE A 53 7.45 -0.93 -0.46
C PHE A 53 6.18 -0.09 -0.25
N ASN A 54 6.36 1.22 -0.10
CA ASN A 54 5.28 2.15 0.14
C ASN A 54 4.66 2.62 -1.18
N LEU A 55 3.39 2.31 -1.40
CA LEU A 55 2.65 2.67 -2.61
C LEU A 55 1.46 3.55 -2.26
N CYS A 56 1.22 4.55 -3.09
CA CYS A 56 0.04 5.40 -3.04
C CYS A 56 -0.77 5.26 -4.32
N GLU A 57 -2.05 4.95 -4.20
CA GLU A 57 -2.99 4.90 -5.32
C GLU A 57 -4.19 5.78 -5.06
N LEU A 58 -4.28 6.88 -5.80
CA LEU A 58 -5.36 7.85 -5.70
C LEU A 58 -6.08 7.95 -7.04
N GLY A 59 -7.39 7.79 -7.03
CA GLY A 59 -8.16 7.82 -8.28
C GLY A 59 -9.65 7.68 -8.07
N PRO A 60 -10.43 7.54 -9.15
CA PRO A 60 -11.88 7.42 -9.09
C PRO A 60 -12.35 6.27 -8.21
N ARG A 61 -13.57 6.35 -7.72
CA ARG A 61 -14.22 5.26 -6.97
C ARG A 61 -14.44 4.04 -7.89
N SER A 62 -14.54 2.87 -7.28
CA SER A 62 -14.91 1.61 -7.95
C SER A 62 -13.90 1.11 -9.00
N THR A 63 -12.63 1.46 -8.89
CA THR A 63 -11.54 0.95 -9.76
C THR A 63 -10.83 -0.29 -9.16
N GLY A 64 -11.35 -0.87 -8.09
CA GLY A 64 -10.83 -2.10 -7.49
C GLY A 64 -9.61 -1.91 -6.58
N LYS A 65 -9.28 -0.67 -6.17
CA LYS A 65 -8.09 -0.38 -5.32
C LYS A 65 -8.06 -1.22 -4.04
N SER A 66 -9.12 -1.16 -3.25
CA SER A 66 -9.21 -1.87 -1.96
C SER A 66 -9.43 -3.38 -2.12
N HIS A 67 -9.94 -3.82 -3.28
CA HIS A 67 -10.21 -5.23 -3.58
C HIS A 67 -8.94 -6.08 -3.50
N ILE A 68 -7.83 -5.59 -4.05
CA ILE A 68 -6.56 -6.30 -4.05
C ILE A 68 -6.12 -6.67 -2.63
N CYS A 69 -6.21 -5.73 -1.70
CA CYS A 69 -5.78 -5.97 -0.32
C CYS A 69 -6.76 -6.86 0.47
N LYS A 70 -8.02 -6.95 0.02
CA LYS A 70 -9.04 -7.78 0.70
C LYS A 70 -9.10 -9.21 0.19
N GLU A 71 -9.00 -9.37 -1.13
CA GLU A 71 -9.40 -10.61 -1.79
C GLU A 71 -8.24 -11.37 -2.44
N ILE A 72 -7.12 -10.69 -2.74
CA ILE A 72 -6.01 -11.30 -3.48
C ILE A 72 -4.96 -11.88 -2.52
N SER A 73 -4.58 -11.14 -1.48
CA SER A 73 -3.57 -11.60 -0.54
C SER A 73 -4.17 -11.97 0.81
N THR A 74 -3.81 -13.14 1.33
CA THR A 74 -4.12 -13.56 2.69
C THR A 74 -3.22 -12.91 3.74
N ASN A 75 -2.13 -12.24 3.31
CA ASN A 75 -1.11 -11.64 4.16
C ASN A 75 -1.21 -10.10 4.18
N SER A 76 -2.30 -9.54 3.69
CA SER A 76 -2.58 -8.10 3.77
C SER A 76 -3.77 -7.80 4.66
N ILE A 77 -3.74 -6.62 5.27
CA ILE A 77 -4.85 -6.12 6.06
C ILE A 77 -5.27 -4.74 5.58
N LEU A 78 -6.58 -4.54 5.44
CA LEU A 78 -7.15 -3.25 5.12
C LEU A 78 -7.60 -2.54 6.39
N VAL A 79 -6.99 -1.41 6.67
CA VAL A 79 -7.40 -0.48 7.73
C VAL A 79 -8.35 0.53 7.11
N SER A 80 -9.64 0.35 7.34
CA SER A 80 -10.66 1.27 6.82
C SER A 80 -11.00 2.32 7.87
N GLY A 81 -11.15 3.54 7.41
CA GLY A 81 -11.59 4.77 8.06
C GLY A 81 -11.65 4.82 9.59
N GLY A 82 -11.23 5.91 10.17
CA GLY A 82 -11.31 6.15 11.59
C GLY A 82 -9.95 6.33 12.25
N GLN A 83 -9.97 6.46 13.57
CA GLN A 83 -8.78 6.76 14.34
C GLN A 83 -7.89 5.52 14.48
N THR A 84 -6.77 5.51 13.78
CA THR A 84 -5.70 4.55 14.00
C THR A 84 -4.84 5.00 15.18
N THR A 85 -4.37 4.06 15.99
CA THR A 85 -3.44 4.36 17.09
C THR A 85 -2.07 3.79 16.78
N VAL A 86 -1.02 4.46 17.27
CA VAL A 86 0.36 3.94 17.20
C VAL A 86 0.46 2.56 17.85
N ALA A 87 -0.31 2.33 18.93
CA ALA A 87 -0.35 1.05 19.60
C ALA A 87 -0.92 -0.08 18.73
N ASN A 88 -1.93 0.22 17.91
CA ASN A 88 -2.51 -0.77 17.01
C ASN A 88 -1.62 -1.02 15.79
N LEU A 89 -1.06 0.03 15.21
CA LEU A 89 -0.27 -0.08 13.99
C LEU A 89 1.13 -0.64 14.24
N PHE A 90 1.82 -0.16 15.27
CA PHE A 90 3.23 -0.48 15.52
C PHE A 90 3.44 -1.37 16.74
N TYR A 91 3.18 -0.89 17.94
CA TYR A 91 3.44 -1.62 19.17
C TYR A 91 2.58 -1.16 20.34
N ASN A 92 1.93 -2.10 21.03
CA ASN A 92 1.16 -1.84 22.22
C ASN A 92 2.01 -2.01 23.48
N MET A 93 2.38 -0.90 24.10
CA MET A 93 3.22 -0.88 25.31
C MET A 93 2.57 -1.59 26.51
N SER A 94 1.26 -1.46 26.67
CA SER A 94 0.54 -2.05 27.80
C SER A 94 0.44 -3.57 27.70
N ARG A 95 0.22 -4.08 26.50
CA ARG A 95 0.08 -5.51 26.22
C ARG A 95 1.40 -6.17 25.80
N LYS A 96 2.44 -5.39 25.54
CA LYS A 96 3.76 -5.83 25.06
C LYS A 96 3.68 -6.69 23.80
N ASN A 97 2.79 -6.35 22.87
CA ASN A 97 2.66 -7.05 21.61
C ASN A 97 2.86 -6.12 20.41
N VAL A 98 3.35 -6.70 19.32
CA VAL A 98 3.56 -6.02 18.05
C VAL A 98 2.23 -5.70 17.39
N GLY A 99 2.15 -4.58 16.71
CA GLY A 99 0.99 -4.15 15.95
C GLY A 99 0.94 -4.73 14.53
N LEU A 100 0.08 -4.14 13.70
CA LEU A 100 -0.22 -4.65 12.35
C LEU A 100 1.02 -4.79 11.48
N VAL A 101 1.97 -3.84 11.52
CA VAL A 101 3.19 -3.88 10.69
C VAL A 101 4.11 -5.06 10.99
N GLY A 102 3.98 -5.69 12.14
CA GLY A 102 4.76 -6.88 12.48
C GLY A 102 3.98 -8.19 12.33
N LEU A 103 2.73 -8.14 11.86
CA LEU A 103 1.84 -9.30 11.72
C LEU A 103 1.45 -9.56 10.26
N TRP A 104 1.56 -8.56 9.40
CA TRP A 104 1.11 -8.58 8.02
C TRP A 104 2.24 -8.17 7.09
N ASP A 105 2.23 -8.67 5.86
CA ASP A 105 3.21 -8.29 4.84
C ASP A 105 2.83 -6.94 4.19
N CYS A 106 1.53 -6.61 4.18
CA CYS A 106 1.04 -5.33 3.69
C CYS A 106 -0.06 -4.77 4.61
N VAL A 107 0.09 -3.50 4.99
CA VAL A 107 -0.93 -2.72 5.69
C VAL A 107 -1.48 -1.67 4.74
N ALA A 108 -2.69 -1.89 4.27
CA ALA A 108 -3.38 -0.97 3.38
C ALA A 108 -4.29 -0.01 4.15
N PHE A 109 -4.22 1.27 3.84
CA PHE A 109 -5.09 2.30 4.40
C PHE A 109 -6.14 2.67 3.34
N ASP A 110 -7.40 2.30 3.60
CA ASP A 110 -8.53 2.71 2.78
C ASP A 110 -9.00 4.10 3.24
N GLU A 111 -9.28 4.97 2.29
CA GLU A 111 -9.66 6.36 2.55
C GLU A 111 -8.58 7.14 3.32
N VAL A 112 -7.48 7.47 2.62
CA VAL A 112 -6.35 8.23 3.21
C VAL A 112 -6.74 9.54 3.87
N ALA A 113 -7.89 10.12 3.48
CA ALA A 113 -8.46 11.31 4.10
C ALA A 113 -8.82 11.10 5.58
N ASP A 114 -9.08 9.87 5.97
CA ASP A 114 -9.52 9.50 7.32
C ASP A 114 -8.39 8.96 8.21
N ILE A 115 -7.15 8.91 7.68
CA ILE A 115 -5.99 8.51 8.49
C ILE A 115 -5.74 9.57 9.56
N ASN A 116 -6.16 9.30 10.77
CA ASN A 116 -5.97 10.20 11.89
C ASN A 116 -5.39 9.45 13.08
N PHE A 117 -4.22 9.86 13.53
CA PHE A 117 -3.60 9.32 14.73
C PHE A 117 -4.09 10.09 15.97
N LYS A 118 -4.52 9.37 16.99
CA LYS A 118 -4.81 9.95 18.31
C LYS A 118 -3.56 10.51 18.97
N ASP A 119 -2.43 9.85 18.72
CA ASP A 119 -1.13 10.23 19.28
C ASP A 119 -0.49 11.28 18.37
N LYS A 120 -0.02 12.39 18.94
CA LYS A 120 0.63 13.48 18.18
C LYS A 120 1.87 13.02 17.40
N ASP A 121 2.55 11.98 17.88
CA ASP A 121 3.76 11.45 17.27
C ASP A 121 3.49 10.37 16.22
N GLY A 122 2.22 10.04 15.96
CA GLY A 122 1.85 8.92 15.09
C GLY A 122 2.37 9.05 13.67
N ILE A 123 2.24 10.23 13.07
CA ILE A 123 2.75 10.51 11.72
C ILE A 123 4.28 10.44 11.69
N GLN A 124 4.96 10.94 12.75
CA GLN A 124 6.42 10.86 12.80
C GLN A 124 6.91 9.42 12.89
N ILE A 125 6.31 8.59 13.73
CA ILE A 125 6.65 7.17 13.83
C ILE A 125 6.38 6.44 12.51
N MET A 126 5.29 6.78 11.82
CA MET A 126 5.01 6.25 10.48
C MET A 126 6.10 6.63 9.48
N LYS A 127 6.53 7.89 9.46
CA LYS A 127 7.62 8.35 8.59
C LYS A 127 8.94 7.64 8.87
N ASP A 128 9.27 7.46 10.14
CA ASP A 128 10.50 6.77 10.55
C ASP A 128 10.46 5.30 10.08
N TYR A 129 9.33 4.63 10.28
CA TYR A 129 9.12 3.29 9.78
C TYR A 129 9.22 3.19 8.25
N MET A 130 8.54 4.06 7.51
CA MET A 130 8.58 4.08 6.05
C MET A 130 9.99 4.32 5.47
N ALA A 131 10.88 4.94 6.25
CA ALA A 131 12.24 5.24 5.84
C ALA A 131 13.23 4.11 6.14
N SER A 132 13.00 3.32 7.20
CA SER A 132 14.02 2.40 7.72
C SER A 132 13.52 0.97 7.97
N GLY A 133 12.22 0.70 7.81
CA GLY A 133 11.62 -0.58 8.21
C GLY A 133 11.69 -0.80 9.73
N SER A 134 12.01 0.25 10.51
CA SER A 134 12.10 0.16 11.97
C SER A 134 11.30 1.26 12.65
N PHE A 135 10.92 1.03 13.89
CA PHE A 135 10.24 2.01 14.71
C PHE A 135 10.66 1.89 16.17
N ALA A 136 10.85 3.03 16.81
CA ALA A 136 11.16 3.09 18.22
C ALA A 136 9.89 3.20 19.08
N ARG A 137 9.78 2.38 20.09
CA ARG A 137 8.71 2.48 21.09
C ARG A 137 9.25 2.23 22.49
N GLY A 138 9.28 3.28 23.32
CA GLY A 138 9.93 3.23 24.61
C GLY A 138 11.45 3.22 24.47
N LYS A 139 12.10 2.17 25.03
CA LYS A 139 13.55 1.99 24.98
C LYS A 139 14.01 0.99 23.91
N GLU A 140 13.08 0.37 23.20
CA GLU A 140 13.37 -0.68 22.23
C GLU A 140 13.07 -0.19 20.81
N GLU A 141 13.98 -0.48 19.92
CA GLU A 141 13.76 -0.41 18.48
C GLU A 141 13.31 -1.78 17.96
N LYS A 142 12.32 -1.80 17.09
CA LYS A 142 11.77 -3.00 16.47
C LYS A 142 11.76 -2.83 14.97
N ALA A 143 12.16 -3.89 14.26
CA ALA A 143 12.08 -3.94 12.82
C ALA A 143 10.82 -4.72 12.38
N ALA A 144 10.28 -4.33 11.26
CA ALA A 144 9.23 -5.04 10.55
C ALA A 144 9.42 -4.81 9.03
N THR A 145 8.73 -5.58 8.21
CA THR A 145 8.92 -5.58 6.75
C THR A 145 7.63 -5.27 5.99
N ALA A 146 6.56 -4.92 6.70
CA ALA A 146 5.28 -4.64 6.09
C ALA A 146 5.35 -3.42 5.17
N SER A 147 4.88 -3.59 3.97
CA SER A 147 4.65 -2.49 3.03
C SER A 147 3.43 -1.67 3.43
N MET A 148 3.46 -0.36 3.16
CA MET A 148 2.30 0.50 3.37
C MET A 148 1.64 0.85 2.04
N PHE A 149 0.36 0.58 1.93
CA PHE A 149 -0.42 0.88 0.76
C PHE A 149 -1.51 1.91 1.07
N PHE A 150 -1.37 3.09 0.51
CA PHE A 150 -2.28 4.21 0.74
C PHE A 150 -3.28 4.32 -0.41
N VAL A 151 -4.55 4.12 -0.09
CA VAL A 151 -5.65 4.14 -1.06
C VAL A 151 -6.58 5.32 -0.78
N GLY A 152 -6.91 6.06 -1.81
CA GLY A 152 -7.82 7.19 -1.67
C GLY A 152 -8.62 7.47 -2.95
N ASN A 153 -9.60 8.34 -2.80
CA ASN A 153 -10.47 8.74 -3.90
C ASN A 153 -10.20 10.18 -4.32
N THR A 154 -10.11 10.40 -5.62
CA THR A 154 -10.09 11.74 -6.22
C THR A 154 -11.29 11.88 -7.16
N ASN A 155 -11.84 13.09 -7.23
CA ASN A 155 -12.95 13.41 -8.14
C ASN A 155 -12.45 14.17 -9.39
N GLN A 156 -11.15 14.36 -9.50
CA GLN A 156 -10.53 15.14 -10.57
C GLN A 156 -9.46 14.32 -11.28
N SER A 157 -9.24 14.59 -12.55
CA SER A 157 -8.15 13.96 -13.29
C SER A 157 -6.78 14.47 -12.81
N VAL A 158 -5.75 13.66 -13.03
CA VAL A 158 -4.35 14.02 -12.71
C VAL A 158 -3.95 15.37 -13.32
N ASP A 159 -4.32 15.62 -14.58
CA ASP A 159 -4.01 16.89 -15.26
C ASP A 159 -4.64 18.10 -14.60
N VAL A 160 -5.83 17.95 -14.03
CA VAL A 160 -6.51 19.01 -13.29
C VAL A 160 -5.85 19.21 -11.93
N LEU A 161 -5.58 18.13 -11.19
CA LEU A 161 -4.92 18.18 -9.88
C LEU A 161 -3.56 18.87 -9.96
N LEU A 162 -2.74 18.54 -10.97
CA LEU A 162 -1.42 19.16 -11.17
C LEU A 162 -1.48 20.67 -11.45
N LYS A 163 -2.61 21.16 -11.98
CA LYS A 163 -2.79 22.60 -12.29
C LYS A 163 -3.45 23.38 -11.16
N THR A 164 -4.26 22.73 -10.35
CA THR A 164 -5.14 23.41 -9.39
C THR A 164 -4.79 23.17 -7.93
N SER A 165 -4.16 22.03 -7.62
CA SER A 165 -3.87 21.64 -6.24
C SER A 165 -2.64 20.72 -6.17
N SER A 166 -2.79 19.54 -5.62
CA SER A 166 -1.74 18.53 -5.45
C SER A 166 -2.29 17.15 -5.76
N LEU A 167 -1.43 16.25 -6.27
CA LEU A 167 -1.77 14.83 -6.42
C LEU A 167 -2.14 14.17 -5.09
N PHE A 168 -1.63 14.71 -3.97
CA PHE A 168 -1.86 14.21 -2.62
C PHE A 168 -2.96 14.98 -1.87
N GLU A 169 -3.80 15.74 -2.58
CA GLU A 169 -4.93 16.48 -1.99
C GLU A 169 -5.83 15.63 -1.07
N PRO A 170 -6.09 14.33 -1.36
CA PRO A 170 -6.91 13.51 -0.48
C PRO A 170 -6.32 13.22 0.90
N PHE A 171 -5.03 13.38 1.10
CA PHE A 171 -4.42 13.22 2.42
C PHE A 171 -4.73 14.39 3.35
N LEU A 172 -4.66 14.14 4.65
CA LEU A 172 -4.64 15.24 5.62
C LEU A 172 -3.45 16.18 5.35
N PRO A 173 -3.60 17.49 5.59
CA PRO A 173 -2.53 18.47 5.32
C PRO A 173 -1.19 18.12 5.95
N GLU A 174 -1.19 17.55 7.17
CA GLU A 174 0.03 17.15 7.87
C GLU A 174 0.81 16.03 7.16
N MET A 175 0.17 15.32 6.24
CA MET A 175 0.78 14.25 5.44
C MET A 175 0.95 14.68 3.98
N GLY A 176 -0.11 15.19 3.37
CA GLY A 176 -0.16 15.52 1.94
C GLY A 176 0.70 16.71 1.53
N THR A 177 1.11 17.57 2.47
CA THR A 177 2.03 18.70 2.23
C THR A 177 3.40 18.52 2.87
N ASP A 178 3.64 17.42 3.59
CA ASP A 178 4.93 17.14 4.22
C ASP A 178 5.88 16.47 3.21
N PRO A 179 6.93 17.18 2.72
CA PRO A 179 7.88 16.61 1.77
C PRO A 179 8.56 15.34 2.32
N ALA A 180 8.79 15.27 3.63
CA ALA A 180 9.43 14.13 4.25
C ALA A 180 8.53 12.89 4.26
N PHE A 181 7.22 13.04 4.33
CA PHE A 181 6.27 11.94 4.16
C PHE A 181 6.19 11.50 2.70
N LEU A 182 6.08 12.45 1.77
CA LEU A 182 5.94 12.17 0.34
C LEU A 182 7.18 11.51 -0.27
N ASP A 183 8.38 11.89 0.18
CA ASP A 183 9.65 11.32 -0.26
C ASP A 183 9.81 9.83 0.08
N ARG A 184 9.01 9.32 1.01
CA ARG A 184 8.99 7.91 1.40
C ARG A 184 8.02 7.05 0.59
N MET A 185 7.29 7.65 -0.34
CA MET A 185 6.46 6.92 -1.30
C MET A 185 7.32 6.44 -2.47
N HIS A 186 7.44 5.13 -2.62
CA HIS A 186 8.20 4.53 -3.71
C HIS A 186 7.48 4.61 -5.05
N CYS A 187 6.14 4.60 -5.01
CA CYS A 187 5.32 4.62 -6.22
C CYS A 187 4.00 5.37 -5.98
N TYR A 188 3.59 6.14 -6.99
CA TYR A 188 2.26 6.74 -7.08
C TYR A 188 1.56 6.19 -8.33
N ILE A 189 0.39 5.60 -8.16
CA ILE A 189 -0.46 5.13 -9.25
C ILE A 189 -1.70 6.02 -9.33
N PRO A 190 -1.97 6.67 -10.47
CA PRO A 190 -3.24 7.32 -10.73
C PRO A 190 -4.28 6.22 -11.00
N GLY A 191 -5.18 6.01 -10.06
CA GLY A 191 -6.21 4.97 -10.11
C GLY A 191 -7.37 5.26 -11.03
#